data_c62405d56834a298652df0cf67fd00b9
#
_entry.id   c62405d56834a298652df0cf67fd00b9
#
_cell.length_a   1.000
_cell.length_b   1.000
_cell.length_c   1.000
_cell.angle_alpha   90.00
_cell.angle_beta   90.00
_cell.angle_gamma   90.00
#
_symmetry.space_group_name_H-M   'P 1'
#
loop_
_entity.id
_entity.type
_entity.pdbx_description
1 polymer ?
#
loop_
_entity_poly.entity_id
_entity_poly.type
_entity_poly.pdbx_seq_one_letter_code
_entity_poly.pdbx_strand_id
1 'polypeptide(L)'
;DCLLSRGLGDVYKRQPMSINKFNSEGYYDPTTYEALTNIEKEERALRAFRPIVYICSPYAGDVTANVENARRYSRFAVDAGYIPIAPHLLFPQFLSDDNPKERQLGLFFGNALMSKCSEVWVFGEYISSGMEAEIRRAKWKNYRLRYFTTTCEEVTDYA
;
A
#
# COMPACT_ATOMS: atom_id res chain seq x y z
N ASP A 1 -1.99 27.73 21.76
CA ASP A 1 -0.70 28.21 21.21
C ASP A 1 -0.02 27.06 20.47
N CYS A 2 -0.26 27.00 19.18
CA CYS A 2 0.18 25.91 18.31
C CYS A 2 1.44 26.35 17.55
N LEU A 3 2.61 26.11 18.15
CA LEU A 3 3.92 26.41 17.53
C LEU A 3 4.56 25.18 16.83
N LEU A 4 3.81 24.07 16.66
CA LEU A 4 4.34 22.82 16.11
C LEU A 4 4.05 22.57 14.63
N SER A 5 3.36 23.48 13.92
CA SER A 5 2.98 23.25 12.52
C SER A 5 3.90 23.90 11.47
N ARG A 6 4.92 24.66 11.88
CA ARG A 6 5.79 25.39 10.93
C ARG A 6 7.02 24.62 10.44
N GLY A 7 7.37 23.49 11.03
CA GLY A 7 8.61 22.77 10.72
C GLY A 7 8.55 21.72 9.63
N LEU A 8 7.38 21.18 9.31
CA LEU A 8 7.23 20.04 8.36
C LEU A 8 6.94 20.48 6.92
N GLY A 9 6.51 21.72 6.70
CA GLY A 9 6.18 22.22 5.37
C GLY A 9 7.39 22.63 4.52
N ASP A 10 8.50 23.01 5.14
CA ASP A 10 9.65 23.57 4.43
C ASP A 10 10.69 22.51 4.00
N VAL A 11 10.63 21.30 4.56
CA VAL A 11 11.56 20.21 4.19
C VAL A 11 11.31 19.68 2.78
N TYR A 12 10.14 19.89 2.21
CA TYR A 12 9.75 19.36 0.90
C TYR A 12 9.79 20.35 -0.27
N LYS A 13 10.13 21.60 -0.01
CA LYS A 13 10.37 22.59 -1.08
C LYS A 13 11.85 22.64 -1.48
N ARG A 14 12.45 21.50 -1.80
CA ARG A 14 13.67 21.52 -2.62
C ARG A 14 13.25 21.99 -4.01
N GLN A 15 13.67 23.20 -4.38
CA GLN A 15 13.59 23.64 -5.76
C GLN A 15 14.29 22.59 -6.63
N PRO A 16 13.73 22.21 -7.80
CA PRO A 16 14.40 21.31 -8.70
C PRO A 16 15.80 21.87 -8.99
N MET A 17 16.84 21.12 -8.65
CA MET A 17 18.19 21.50 -9.02
C MET A 17 18.23 21.57 -10.54
N SER A 18 18.55 22.73 -11.07
CA SER A 18 18.81 22.89 -12.51
C SER A 18 20.07 22.09 -12.84
N ILE A 19 19.88 20.87 -13.36
CA ILE A 19 20.99 20.01 -13.80
C ILE A 19 21.60 20.64 -15.06
N ASN A 20 22.85 21.10 -14.96
CA ASN A 20 23.56 21.69 -16.06
C ASN A 20 24.37 20.60 -16.82
N LYS A 21 24.45 20.73 -18.15
CA LYS A 21 25.27 19.86 -19.02
C LYS A 21 26.76 20.21 -18.98
N PHE A 22 27.08 21.35 -18.38
CA PHE A 22 28.43 21.86 -18.26
C PHE A 22 28.84 21.90 -16.80
N ASN A 23 30.08 21.51 -16.51
CA ASN A 23 30.64 21.61 -15.16
C ASN A 23 30.89 23.08 -14.74
N SER A 24 31.36 23.30 -13.50
CA SER A 24 31.66 24.64 -12.98
C SER A 24 32.73 25.43 -13.75
N GLU A 25 33.52 24.74 -14.55
CA GLU A 25 34.56 25.31 -15.40
C GLU A 25 34.07 25.54 -16.84
N GLY A 26 32.81 25.23 -17.16
CA GLY A 26 32.19 25.42 -18.46
C GLY A 26 32.48 24.34 -19.49
N TYR A 27 33.05 23.21 -19.07
CA TYR A 27 33.27 22.06 -19.97
C TYR A 27 32.02 21.13 -19.98
N TYR A 28 31.71 20.61 -21.15
CA TYR A 28 30.62 19.61 -21.34
C TYR A 28 30.94 18.33 -20.60
N ASP A 29 30.12 17.95 -19.63
CA ASP A 29 30.25 16.75 -18.82
C ASP A 29 29.00 15.87 -18.96
N PRO A 30 28.92 15.02 -19.99
CA PRO A 30 27.77 14.16 -20.23
C PRO A 30 27.58 13.10 -19.16
N THR A 31 28.66 12.57 -18.58
CA THR A 31 28.60 11.49 -17.59
C THR A 31 27.96 11.97 -16.28
N THR A 32 28.39 13.11 -15.79
CA THR A 32 27.78 13.72 -14.57
C THR A 32 26.34 14.17 -14.83
N TYR A 33 26.06 14.70 -16.02
CA TYR A 33 24.70 15.07 -16.41
C TYR A 33 23.75 13.88 -16.46
N GLU A 34 24.16 12.77 -17.06
CA GLU A 34 23.37 11.55 -17.13
C GLU A 34 23.14 10.94 -15.74
N ALA A 35 24.18 10.87 -14.91
CA ALA A 35 24.09 10.38 -13.54
C ALA A 35 23.09 11.20 -12.71
N LEU A 36 23.20 12.54 -12.72
CA LEU A 36 22.29 13.42 -11.98
C LEU A 36 20.86 13.33 -12.52
N THR A 37 20.70 13.24 -13.85
CA THR A 37 19.37 13.08 -14.48
C THR A 37 18.70 11.76 -14.07
N ASN A 38 19.46 10.68 -13.95
CA ASN A 38 18.94 9.39 -13.50
C ASN A 38 18.54 9.43 -12.02
N ILE A 39 19.36 10.05 -11.16
CA ILE A 39 19.02 10.27 -9.74
C ILE A 39 17.71 11.08 -9.62
N GLU A 40 17.56 12.16 -10.40
CA GLU A 40 16.34 12.97 -10.38
C GLU A 40 15.11 12.18 -10.86
N LYS A 41 15.26 11.33 -11.88
CA LYS A 41 14.19 10.44 -12.35
C LYS A 41 13.79 9.41 -11.27
N GLU A 42 14.76 8.82 -10.59
CA GLU A 42 14.52 7.87 -9.50
C GLU A 42 13.82 8.55 -8.32
N GLU A 43 14.29 9.74 -7.90
CA GLU A 43 13.63 10.51 -6.85
C GLU A 43 12.20 10.92 -7.22
N ARG A 44 11.95 11.29 -8.47
CA ARG A 44 10.62 11.62 -8.98
C ARG A 44 9.71 10.39 -8.99
N ALA A 45 10.22 9.22 -9.38
CA ALA A 45 9.50 7.97 -9.33
C ALA A 45 9.14 7.56 -7.90
N LEU A 46 10.03 7.77 -6.93
CA LEU A 46 9.76 7.51 -5.50
C LEU A 46 8.68 8.44 -4.93
N ARG A 47 8.55 9.66 -5.45
CA ARG A 47 7.54 10.66 -5.03
C ARG A 47 6.25 10.59 -5.86
N ALA A 48 6.16 9.70 -6.84
CA ALA A 48 4.96 9.54 -7.64
C ALA A 48 3.77 9.16 -6.73
N PHE A 49 2.60 9.70 -7.04
CA PHE A 49 1.37 9.32 -6.34
C PHE A 49 1.14 7.82 -6.48
N ARG A 50 0.92 7.16 -5.35
CA ARG A 50 0.58 5.74 -5.29
C ARG A 50 -0.78 5.59 -4.62
N PRO A 51 -1.76 4.98 -5.28
CA PRO A 51 -3.06 4.72 -4.67
C PRO A 51 -2.93 3.70 -3.54
N ILE A 52 -3.79 3.82 -2.54
CA ILE A 52 -3.85 2.87 -1.42
C ILE A 52 -4.78 1.73 -1.81
N VAL A 53 -4.36 0.48 -1.56
CA VAL A 53 -5.15 -0.72 -1.80
C VAL A 53 -5.33 -1.53 -0.51
N TYR A 54 -6.55 -2.02 -0.30
CA TYR A 54 -6.88 -2.90 0.81
C TYR A 54 -6.61 -4.34 0.42
N ILE A 55 -5.81 -5.06 1.19
CA ILE A 55 -5.51 -6.48 0.99
C ILE A 55 -6.47 -7.32 1.83
N CYS A 56 -7.38 -8.00 1.17
CA CYS A 56 -8.33 -8.94 1.75
C CYS A 56 -7.82 -10.37 1.51
N SER A 57 -7.37 -11.05 2.56
CA SER A 57 -6.86 -12.42 2.50
C SER A 57 -7.13 -13.17 3.80
N PRO A 58 -7.07 -14.52 3.81
CA PRO A 58 -7.31 -15.30 5.02
C PRO A 58 -6.33 -14.95 6.14
N TYR A 59 -6.80 -14.99 7.39
CA TYR A 59 -5.95 -14.86 8.59
C TYR A 59 -6.09 -16.07 9.50
N ALA A 60 -7.33 -16.46 9.85
CA ALA A 60 -7.61 -17.59 10.76
C ALA A 60 -7.23 -18.94 10.13
N GLY A 61 -7.01 -19.93 10.97
CA GLY A 61 -6.54 -21.27 10.59
C GLY A 61 -5.03 -21.37 10.73
N ASP A 62 -4.31 -21.64 9.67
CA ASP A 62 -2.84 -21.57 9.69
C ASP A 62 -2.37 -20.13 9.62
N VAL A 63 -2.34 -19.48 10.79
CA VAL A 63 -1.97 -18.06 10.93
C VAL A 63 -0.58 -17.78 10.36
N THR A 64 0.38 -18.70 10.56
CA THR A 64 1.76 -18.50 10.09
C THR A 64 1.83 -18.44 8.57
N ALA A 65 1.23 -19.42 7.89
CA ALA A 65 1.16 -19.44 6.44
C ALA A 65 0.35 -18.26 5.88
N ASN A 66 -0.77 -17.91 6.54
CA ASN A 66 -1.62 -16.79 6.12
C ASN A 66 -0.91 -15.44 6.23
N VAL A 67 -0.14 -15.22 7.31
CA VAL A 67 0.68 -14.01 7.49
C VAL A 67 1.76 -13.91 6.40
N GLU A 68 2.43 -15.02 6.08
CA GLU A 68 3.45 -15.04 5.02
C GLU A 68 2.84 -14.75 3.65
N ASN A 69 1.69 -15.35 3.36
CA ASN A 69 0.93 -15.07 2.15
C ASN A 69 0.53 -13.59 2.06
N ALA A 70 0.00 -13.01 3.14
CA ALA A 70 -0.37 -11.60 3.18
C ALA A 70 0.81 -10.65 2.95
N ARG A 71 2.00 -10.99 3.47
CA ARG A 71 3.25 -10.27 3.19
C ARG A 71 3.59 -10.31 1.69
N ARG A 72 3.47 -11.50 1.08
CA ARG A 72 3.71 -11.68 -0.36
C ARG A 72 2.72 -10.87 -1.21
N TYR A 73 1.43 -10.88 -0.86
CA TYR A 73 0.39 -10.09 -1.54
C TYR A 73 0.64 -8.59 -1.39
N SER A 74 1.06 -8.16 -0.20
CA SER A 74 1.44 -6.77 0.04
C SER A 74 2.66 -6.38 -0.79
N ARG A 75 3.67 -7.26 -0.91
CA ARG A 75 4.84 -7.03 -1.76
C ARG A 75 4.42 -6.89 -3.22
N PHE A 76 3.57 -7.78 -3.72
CA PHE A 76 3.01 -7.70 -5.07
C PHE A 76 2.32 -6.36 -5.33
N ALA A 77 1.52 -5.86 -4.38
CA ALA A 77 0.88 -4.55 -4.52
C ALA A 77 1.89 -3.39 -4.59
N VAL A 78 2.99 -3.46 -3.81
CA VAL A 78 4.08 -2.47 -3.88
C VAL A 78 4.74 -2.49 -5.25
N ASP A 79 5.02 -3.67 -5.79
CA ASP A 79 5.64 -3.84 -7.11
C ASP A 79 4.72 -3.36 -8.25
N ALA A 80 3.40 -3.48 -8.05
CA ALA A 80 2.38 -2.92 -8.93
C ALA A 80 2.17 -1.39 -8.77
N GLY A 81 2.92 -0.72 -7.89
CA GLY A 81 2.86 0.73 -7.70
C GLY A 81 1.81 1.21 -6.70
N TYR A 82 1.27 0.34 -5.85
CA TYR A 82 0.27 0.67 -4.83
C TYR A 82 0.87 0.72 -3.42
N ILE A 83 0.13 1.34 -2.50
CA ILE A 83 0.41 1.29 -1.05
C ILE A 83 -0.53 0.25 -0.45
N PRO A 84 -0.04 -0.94 -0.02
CA PRO A 84 -0.90 -1.97 0.54
C PRO A 84 -1.28 -1.66 1.99
N ILE A 85 -2.54 -1.91 2.33
CA ILE A 85 -3.05 -1.97 3.70
C ILE A 85 -3.59 -3.37 3.95
N ALA A 86 -2.90 -4.15 4.76
CA ALA A 86 -3.30 -5.47 5.20
C ALA A 86 -3.59 -5.45 6.71
N PRO A 87 -4.85 -5.24 7.15
CA PRO A 87 -5.20 -5.07 8.56
C PRO A 87 -4.78 -6.23 9.45
N HIS A 88 -4.84 -7.45 8.93
CA HIS A 88 -4.44 -8.67 9.62
C HIS A 88 -2.92 -8.83 9.79
N LEU A 89 -2.10 -8.02 9.12
CA LEU A 89 -0.68 -7.89 9.41
C LEU A 89 -0.40 -6.80 10.48
N LEU A 90 -1.34 -5.89 10.70
CA LEU A 90 -1.15 -4.73 11.57
C LEU A 90 -1.79 -4.94 12.94
N PHE A 91 -3.10 -5.16 12.99
CA PHE A 91 -3.87 -5.14 14.24
C PHE A 91 -3.53 -6.29 15.19
N PRO A 92 -3.26 -7.53 14.76
CA PRO A 92 -2.87 -8.60 15.67
C PRO A 92 -1.54 -8.39 16.39
N GLN A 93 -0.77 -7.37 16.02
CA GLN A 93 0.45 -7.00 16.74
C GLN A 93 0.17 -6.39 18.12
N PHE A 94 -1.05 -5.86 18.33
CA PHE A 94 -1.42 -5.14 19.55
C PHE A 94 -2.89 -5.32 19.98
N LEU A 95 -3.70 -6.04 19.21
CA LEU A 95 -5.06 -6.47 19.55
C LEU A 95 -5.12 -8.00 19.62
N SER A 96 -5.83 -8.54 20.62
CA SER A 96 -6.01 -9.98 20.77
C SER A 96 -7.31 -10.43 20.07
N ASP A 97 -7.19 -11.38 19.14
CA ASP A 97 -8.34 -12.01 18.48
C ASP A 97 -9.17 -12.89 19.43
N ASP A 98 -8.57 -13.34 20.55
CA ASP A 98 -9.27 -14.13 21.58
C ASP A 98 -10.20 -13.26 22.45
N ASN A 99 -9.98 -11.94 22.45
CA ASN A 99 -10.85 -11.00 23.15
C ASN A 99 -11.93 -10.48 22.18
N PRO A 100 -13.23 -10.81 22.39
CA PRO A 100 -14.29 -10.40 21.47
C PRO A 100 -14.40 -8.87 21.27
N LYS A 101 -14.06 -8.07 22.30
CA LYS A 101 -14.09 -6.61 22.21
C LYS A 101 -12.96 -6.07 21.32
N GLU A 102 -11.76 -6.63 21.49
CA GLU A 102 -10.60 -6.23 20.68
C GLU A 102 -10.74 -6.69 19.23
N ARG A 103 -11.31 -7.89 19.02
CA ARG A 103 -11.65 -8.37 17.69
C ARG A 103 -12.66 -7.45 16.99
N GLN A 104 -13.72 -7.03 17.68
CA GLN A 104 -14.68 -6.06 17.13
C GLN A 104 -14.00 -4.73 16.79
N LEU A 105 -13.09 -4.26 17.65
CA LEU A 105 -12.33 -3.03 17.42
C LEU A 105 -11.44 -3.16 16.18
N GLY A 106 -10.73 -4.29 16.03
CA GLY A 106 -9.93 -4.59 14.85
C GLY A 106 -10.73 -4.60 13.55
N LEU A 107 -11.92 -5.22 13.55
CA LEU A 107 -12.85 -5.20 12.42
C LEU A 107 -13.34 -3.77 12.10
N PHE A 108 -13.63 -2.98 13.12
CA PHE A 108 -14.01 -1.57 12.93
C PHE A 108 -12.86 -0.77 12.30
N PHE A 109 -11.63 -0.93 12.77
CA PHE A 109 -10.44 -0.28 12.20
C PHE A 109 -10.18 -0.72 10.76
N GLY A 110 -10.29 -2.02 10.46
CA GLY A 110 -10.18 -2.55 9.10
C GLY A 110 -11.17 -1.88 8.15
N ASN A 111 -12.42 -1.77 8.59
CA ASN A 111 -13.47 -1.10 7.83
C ASN A 111 -13.21 0.41 7.63
N ALA A 112 -12.65 1.08 8.64
CA ALA A 112 -12.28 2.49 8.54
C ALA A 112 -11.13 2.70 7.53
N LEU A 113 -10.12 1.83 7.55
CA LEU A 113 -9.01 1.85 6.60
C LEU A 113 -9.47 1.52 5.17
N MET A 114 -10.34 0.52 5.00
CA MET A 114 -10.92 0.19 3.70
C MET A 114 -11.58 1.40 3.03
N SER A 115 -12.23 2.28 3.81
CA SER A 115 -12.87 3.50 3.30
C SER A 115 -11.89 4.53 2.72
N LYS A 116 -10.60 4.38 2.98
CA LYS A 116 -9.53 5.26 2.47
C LYS A 116 -8.78 4.64 1.30
N CYS A 117 -9.07 3.39 0.97
CA CYS A 117 -8.45 2.69 -0.14
C CYS A 117 -9.20 2.98 -1.45
N SER A 118 -8.44 3.02 -2.53
CA SER A 118 -9.00 3.17 -3.89
C SER A 118 -9.61 1.88 -4.42
N GLU A 119 -9.05 0.74 -4.01
CA GLU A 119 -9.48 -0.59 -4.44
C GLU A 119 -9.37 -1.58 -3.27
N VAL A 120 -10.11 -2.69 -3.39
CA VAL A 120 -10.01 -3.86 -2.50
C VAL A 120 -9.55 -5.04 -3.33
N TRP A 121 -8.40 -5.61 -2.98
CA TRP A 121 -7.80 -6.76 -3.64
C TRP A 121 -8.02 -8.01 -2.80
N VAL A 122 -8.72 -8.97 -3.36
CA VAL A 122 -9.10 -10.22 -2.69
C VAL A 122 -8.18 -11.33 -3.20
N PHE A 123 -7.49 -12.01 -2.28
CA PHE A 123 -6.53 -13.05 -2.61
C PHE A 123 -6.95 -14.42 -2.09
N GLY A 124 -6.73 -15.42 -2.91
CA GLY A 124 -6.94 -16.83 -2.58
C GLY A 124 -8.20 -17.42 -3.20
N GLU A 125 -8.23 -18.72 -3.30
CA GLU A 125 -9.35 -19.49 -3.86
C GLU A 125 -10.46 -19.73 -2.82
N TYR A 126 -10.09 -19.73 -1.54
CA TYR A 126 -11.03 -19.90 -0.43
C TYR A 126 -11.34 -18.58 0.24
N ILE A 127 -12.61 -18.23 0.29
CA ILE A 127 -13.12 -17.04 0.98
C ILE A 127 -13.55 -17.43 2.39
N SER A 128 -12.82 -16.93 3.40
CA SER A 128 -13.19 -17.12 4.80
C SER A 128 -14.39 -16.23 5.18
N SER A 129 -15.05 -16.55 6.31
CA SER A 129 -16.18 -15.76 6.81
C SER A 129 -15.82 -14.29 7.07
N GLY A 130 -14.58 -14.02 7.50
CA GLY A 130 -14.07 -12.65 7.67
C GLY A 130 -13.95 -11.93 6.35
N MET A 131 -13.34 -12.56 5.34
CA MET A 131 -13.23 -12.04 3.98
C MET A 131 -14.60 -11.80 3.35
N GLU A 132 -15.55 -12.72 3.57
CA GLU A 132 -16.91 -12.55 3.06
C GLU A 132 -17.58 -11.27 3.59
N ALA A 133 -17.41 -10.99 4.88
CA ALA A 133 -17.92 -9.75 5.47
C ALA A 133 -17.27 -8.49 4.87
N GLU A 134 -15.95 -8.52 4.63
CA GLU A 134 -15.21 -7.43 3.98
C GLU A 134 -15.65 -7.24 2.52
N ILE A 135 -15.78 -8.31 1.74
CA ILE A 135 -16.24 -8.29 0.35
C ILE A 135 -17.68 -7.75 0.27
N ARG A 136 -18.57 -8.22 1.14
CA ARG A 136 -19.96 -7.75 1.22
C ARG A 136 -20.01 -6.25 1.50
N ARG A 137 -19.17 -5.78 2.43
CA ARG A 137 -19.07 -4.35 2.72
C ARG A 137 -18.52 -3.57 1.54
N ALA A 138 -17.49 -4.07 0.87
CA ALA A 138 -16.91 -3.44 -0.32
C ALA A 138 -17.97 -3.33 -1.44
N LYS A 139 -18.73 -4.38 -1.69
CA LYS A 139 -19.85 -4.39 -2.66
C LYS A 139 -20.93 -3.36 -2.28
N TRP A 140 -21.34 -3.34 -1.00
CA TRP A 140 -22.36 -2.40 -0.52
C TRP A 140 -21.93 -0.93 -0.65
N LYS A 141 -20.64 -0.65 -0.42
CA LYS A 141 -20.05 0.70 -0.56
C LYS A 141 -19.62 1.02 -2.00
N ASN A 142 -19.82 0.11 -2.93
CA ASN A 142 -19.42 0.23 -4.32
C ASN A 142 -17.91 0.50 -4.51
N TYR A 143 -17.06 -0.14 -3.68
CA TYR A 143 -15.62 -0.11 -3.86
C TYR A 143 -15.22 -1.01 -5.01
N ARG A 144 -14.16 -0.65 -5.73
CA ARG A 144 -13.61 -1.47 -6.81
C ARG A 144 -12.96 -2.73 -6.23
N LEU A 145 -13.53 -3.89 -6.56
CA LEU A 145 -13.01 -5.21 -6.18
C LEU A 145 -12.18 -5.79 -7.32
N ARG A 146 -11.02 -6.35 -6.97
CA ARG A 146 -10.21 -7.17 -7.88
C ARG A 146 -9.88 -8.46 -7.17
N TYR A 147 -9.88 -9.56 -7.90
CA TYR A 147 -9.65 -10.89 -7.37
C TYR A 147 -8.36 -11.47 -7.93
N PHE A 148 -7.61 -12.16 -7.08
CA PHE A 148 -6.30 -12.72 -7.42
C PHE A 148 -6.20 -14.14 -6.87
N THR A 149 -5.51 -15.00 -7.61
CA THR A 149 -5.12 -16.33 -7.12
C THR A 149 -4.09 -16.22 -5.99
N THR A 150 -3.77 -17.35 -5.37
CA THR A 150 -2.67 -17.43 -4.40
C THR A 150 -1.31 -17.14 -5.04
N THR A 151 -1.18 -17.22 -6.36
CA THR A 151 0.03 -16.89 -7.14
C THR A 151 0.04 -15.44 -7.64
N CYS A 152 -0.93 -14.61 -7.20
CA CYS A 152 -1.08 -13.20 -7.58
C CYS A 152 -1.45 -12.98 -9.07
N GLU A 153 -2.10 -13.94 -9.70
CA GLU A 153 -2.68 -13.80 -11.03
C GLU A 153 -4.09 -13.24 -10.92
N GLU A 154 -4.40 -12.20 -11.69
CA GLU A 154 -5.73 -11.59 -11.64
C GLU A 154 -6.78 -12.50 -12.29
N VAL A 155 -7.90 -12.71 -11.60
CA VAL A 155 -9.04 -13.49 -12.08
C VAL A 155 -10.15 -12.55 -12.52
N THR A 156 -10.46 -12.56 -13.81
CA THR A 156 -11.46 -11.66 -14.41
C THR A 156 -12.91 -12.18 -14.30
N ASP A 157 -13.09 -13.48 -14.03
CA ASP A 157 -14.40 -14.12 -13.97
C ASP A 157 -14.71 -14.64 -12.56
N TYR A 158 -14.97 -13.74 -11.61
CA TYR A 158 -15.75 -14.05 -10.42
C TYR A 158 -17.21 -13.68 -10.68
N ALA A 159 -17.93 -14.64 -11.28
CA ALA A 159 -19.38 -14.57 -11.39
C ALA A 159 -20.03 -14.87 -10.03
#